data_b380fe37422b1919a13406a469b45cb7
#
_entry.id   b380fe37422b1919a13406a469b45cb7
#
_cell.length_a   1.000
_cell.length_b   1.000
_cell.length_c   1.000
_cell.angle_alpha   90.00
_cell.angle_beta   90.00
_cell.angle_gamma   90.00
#
_symmetry.space_group_name_H-M   'P 1'
#
loop_
_entity.id
_entity.type
_entity.pdbx_description
1 polymer ?
#
loop_
_entity_poly.entity_id
_entity_poly.type
_entity_poly.pdbx_seq_one_letter_code
_entity_poly.pdbx_strand_id
1 'polypeptide(L)'
;GLLVIAPEGTRSKTEALQEAKLGVAFLASKSGFPVLPVAATGTEDRVVLENLKRFRRTKIVVSVGDPIRVEIPKGKGREHALREATDEIMCQIGAMLPESYRGFYANHPRLLELVNQHDTAPA
;
A
#
# COMPACT_ATOMS: atom_id res chain seq x y z
N GLY A 1 -12.40 -14.17 9.82
CA GLY A 1 -12.06 -12.88 10.39
C GLY A 1 -11.35 -11.94 9.44
N LEU A 2 -11.31 -10.68 9.83
CA LEU A 2 -10.64 -9.62 9.08
C LEU A 2 -9.62 -8.93 9.99
N LEU A 3 -8.39 -8.77 9.49
CA LEU A 3 -7.35 -8.04 10.20
C LEU A 3 -6.89 -6.87 9.33
N VAL A 4 -6.96 -5.65 9.87
CA VAL A 4 -6.51 -4.45 9.18
C VAL A 4 -5.14 -4.06 9.72
N ILE A 5 -4.17 -3.89 8.82
CA ILE A 5 -2.79 -3.60 9.18
C ILE A 5 -2.27 -2.40 8.38
N ALA A 6 -1.56 -1.50 9.06
CA ALA A 6 -0.77 -0.46 8.40
C ALA A 6 0.64 -1.02 8.13
N PRO A 7 1.02 -1.23 6.86
CA PRO A 7 2.31 -1.88 6.54
C PRO A 7 3.53 -1.10 7.01
N GLU A 8 3.40 0.20 7.14
CA GLU A 8 4.49 1.07 7.60
C GLU A 8 4.72 0.97 9.11
N GLY A 9 3.77 0.37 9.83
CA GLY A 9 3.83 0.22 11.28
C GLY A 9 3.59 1.49 12.07
N THR A 10 3.38 2.61 11.41
CA THR A 10 3.14 3.90 12.04
C THR A 10 2.47 4.84 11.03
N ARG A 11 1.88 5.93 11.53
CA ARG A 11 1.32 6.96 10.66
C ARG A 11 2.43 7.68 9.91
N SER A 12 2.23 7.90 8.61
CA SER A 12 3.15 8.69 7.81
C SER A 12 3.05 10.17 8.20
N LYS A 13 4.19 10.79 8.44
CA LYS A 13 4.26 12.22 8.74
C LYS A 13 4.22 13.09 7.49
N THR A 14 4.41 12.50 6.31
CA THR A 14 4.59 13.23 5.05
C THR A 14 3.47 13.03 4.05
N GLU A 15 2.39 12.35 4.43
CA GLU A 15 1.28 12.00 3.53
C GLU A 15 1.68 11.03 2.41
N ALA A 16 2.97 10.74 2.24
CA ALA A 16 3.50 9.83 1.22
C ALA A 16 3.88 8.49 1.84
N LEU A 17 3.93 7.45 1.00
CA LEU A 17 4.30 6.13 1.46
C LEU A 17 5.75 6.10 1.98
N GLN A 18 5.94 5.43 3.09
CA GLN A 18 7.24 5.17 3.70
C GLN A 18 7.62 3.71 3.49
N GLU A 19 8.89 3.38 3.72
CA GLU A 19 9.34 2.00 3.63
C GLU A 19 8.56 1.12 4.62
N ALA A 20 7.93 0.07 4.10
CA ALA A 20 7.15 -0.84 4.92
C ALA A 20 8.03 -1.83 5.67
N LYS A 21 7.55 -2.24 6.83
CA LYS A 21 8.18 -3.29 7.63
C LYS A 21 7.75 -4.66 7.11
N LEU A 22 8.56 -5.68 7.37
CA LEU A 22 8.33 -7.03 6.86
C LEU A 22 7.15 -7.76 7.56
N GLY A 23 6.60 -7.16 8.61
CA GLY A 23 5.57 -7.81 9.44
C GLY A 23 4.33 -8.28 8.71
N VAL A 24 3.84 -7.49 7.75
CA VAL A 24 2.64 -7.86 6.98
C VAL A 24 2.90 -9.10 6.13
N ALA A 25 4.02 -9.14 5.41
CA ALA A 25 4.36 -10.29 4.58
C ALA A 25 4.61 -11.54 5.44
N PHE A 26 5.27 -11.37 6.58
CA PHE A 26 5.49 -12.47 7.53
C PHE A 26 4.17 -13.04 8.03
N LEU A 27 3.26 -12.17 8.47
CA LEU A 27 1.97 -12.57 9.00
C LEU A 27 1.11 -13.25 7.93
N ALA A 28 1.10 -12.71 6.72
CA ALA A 28 0.36 -13.30 5.61
C ALA A 28 0.89 -14.69 5.25
N SER A 29 2.22 -14.88 5.25
CA SER A 29 2.83 -16.17 4.95
C SER A 29 2.50 -17.23 6.02
N LYS A 30 2.42 -16.81 7.28
CA LYS A 30 2.12 -17.71 8.39
C LYS A 30 0.65 -18.09 8.46
N SER A 31 -0.24 -17.13 8.19
CA SER A 31 -1.68 -17.38 8.28
C SER A 31 -2.27 -18.07 7.05
N GLY A 32 -1.61 -17.94 5.90
CA GLY A 32 -2.14 -18.41 4.63
C GLY A 32 -3.28 -17.57 4.05
N PHE A 33 -3.67 -16.48 4.72
CA PHE A 33 -4.71 -15.60 4.22
C PHE A 33 -4.18 -14.66 3.14
N PRO A 34 -4.99 -14.36 2.12
CA PRO A 34 -4.59 -13.37 1.12
C PRO A 34 -4.55 -11.96 1.72
N VAL A 35 -3.70 -11.10 1.14
CA VAL A 35 -3.61 -9.69 1.50
C VAL A 35 -4.41 -8.89 0.49
N LEU A 36 -5.30 -8.05 0.99
CA LEU A 36 -6.07 -7.15 0.15
C LEU A 36 -5.47 -5.75 0.26
N PRO A 37 -4.82 -5.23 -0.81
CA PRO A 37 -4.26 -3.89 -0.75
C PRO A 37 -5.37 -2.85 -0.82
N VAL A 38 -5.30 -1.86 0.07
CA VAL A 38 -6.28 -0.78 0.16
C VAL A 38 -5.53 0.54 0.24
N ALA A 39 -5.88 1.47 -0.62
CA ALA A 39 -5.34 2.83 -0.61
C ALA A 39 -6.47 3.82 -0.32
N ALA A 40 -6.19 4.78 0.55
CA ALA A 40 -7.15 5.82 0.90
C ALA A 40 -6.49 7.19 0.82
N THR A 41 -7.20 8.15 0.23
CA THR A 41 -6.79 9.55 0.19
C THR A 41 -7.89 10.42 0.78
N GLY A 42 -7.51 11.64 1.23
CA GLY A 42 -8.46 12.54 1.89
C GLY A 42 -8.54 12.32 3.39
N THR A 43 -7.71 11.41 3.94
CA THR A 43 -7.67 11.10 5.37
C THR A 43 -6.55 11.84 6.11
N GLU A 44 -5.79 12.67 5.41
CA GLU A 44 -4.69 13.44 5.97
C GLU A 44 -5.24 14.44 6.99
N ASP A 45 -4.61 14.50 8.16
CA ASP A 45 -5.04 15.36 9.26
C ASP A 45 -5.20 16.82 8.83
N ARG A 46 -4.29 17.31 7.99
CA ARG A 46 -4.35 18.68 7.46
C ARG A 46 -5.62 18.92 6.66
N VAL A 47 -5.97 17.99 5.76
CA VAL A 47 -7.16 18.11 4.90
C VAL A 47 -8.43 18.07 5.75
N VAL A 48 -8.51 17.16 6.70
CA VAL A 48 -9.66 17.03 7.59
C VAL A 48 -9.85 18.29 8.42
N LEU A 49 -8.79 18.80 9.03
CA LEU A 49 -8.85 20.02 9.83
C LEU A 49 -9.25 21.24 9.01
N GLU A 50 -8.68 21.37 7.82
CA GLU A 50 -9.01 22.49 6.92
C GLU A 50 -10.48 22.45 6.49
N ASN A 51 -10.98 21.29 6.11
CA ASN A 51 -12.36 21.11 5.72
C ASN A 51 -13.32 21.38 6.88
N LEU A 52 -12.96 20.95 8.10
CA LEU A 52 -13.74 21.22 9.30
C LEU A 52 -13.86 22.71 9.57
N LYS A 53 -12.75 23.46 9.45
CA LYS A 53 -12.72 24.91 9.64
C LYS A 53 -13.59 25.66 8.62
N ARG A 54 -13.70 25.13 7.40
CA ARG A 54 -14.46 25.72 6.31
C ARG A 54 -15.87 25.16 6.17
N PHE A 55 -16.29 24.29 7.09
CA PHE A 55 -17.60 23.60 7.04
C PHE A 55 -17.80 22.81 5.74
N ARG A 56 -16.70 22.32 5.14
CA ARG A 56 -16.74 21.48 3.94
C ARG A 56 -16.75 20.02 4.28
N ARG A 57 -17.43 19.23 3.47
CA ARG A 57 -17.36 17.77 3.60
C ARG A 57 -15.98 17.26 3.19
N THR A 58 -15.40 16.37 3.99
CA THR A 58 -14.17 15.69 3.64
C THR A 58 -14.46 14.64 2.59
N LYS A 59 -13.81 14.73 1.44
CA LYS A 59 -13.92 13.70 0.40
C LYS A 59 -12.84 12.66 0.62
N ILE A 60 -13.25 11.45 0.98
CA ILE A 60 -12.36 10.31 1.15
C ILE A 60 -12.53 9.40 -0.05
N VAL A 61 -11.41 9.06 -0.70
CA VAL A 61 -11.40 8.12 -1.81
C VAL A 61 -10.69 6.85 -1.35
N VAL A 62 -11.38 5.72 -1.46
CA VAL A 62 -10.85 4.41 -1.08
C VAL A 62 -10.77 3.55 -2.33
N SER A 63 -9.59 3.02 -2.61
CA SER A 63 -9.34 2.11 -3.72
C SER A 63 -8.91 0.75 -3.17
N VAL A 64 -9.46 -0.32 -3.72
CA VAL A 64 -9.16 -1.69 -3.28
C VAL A 64 -8.61 -2.45 -4.48
N GLY A 65 -7.43 -3.05 -4.30
CA GLY A 65 -6.80 -3.85 -5.34
C GLY A 65 -7.16 -5.33 -5.26
N ASP A 66 -6.52 -6.12 -6.11
CA ASP A 66 -6.75 -7.57 -6.13
C ASP A 66 -6.04 -8.25 -4.96
N PRO A 67 -6.60 -9.37 -4.45
CA PRO A 67 -5.96 -10.11 -3.37
C PRO A 67 -4.57 -10.63 -3.77
N ILE A 68 -3.61 -10.50 -2.86
CA ILE A 68 -2.24 -10.94 -3.06
C ILE A 68 -1.98 -12.13 -2.13
N ARG A 69 -1.56 -13.25 -2.70
CA ARG A 69 -1.18 -14.41 -1.92
C ARG A 69 0.33 -14.39 -1.67
N VAL A 70 0.72 -14.48 -0.41
CA VAL A 70 2.13 -14.43 -0.01
C VAL A 70 2.62 -15.84 0.33
N GLU A 71 3.58 -16.33 -0.46
CA GLU A 71 4.22 -17.63 -0.25
C GLU A 71 5.70 -17.39 -0.05
N ILE A 72 6.21 -17.76 1.12
CA ILE A 72 7.61 -17.52 1.49
C ILE A 72 8.30 -18.87 1.71
N PRO A 73 9.42 -19.14 1.00
CA PRO A 73 10.17 -20.37 1.18
C PRO A 73 10.80 -20.42 2.57
N LYS A 74 10.99 -21.63 3.09
CA LYS A 74 11.72 -21.84 4.34
C LYS A 74 13.22 -21.90 4.05
N GLY A 75 14.05 -21.38 4.97
CA GLY A 75 15.50 -21.45 4.87
C GLY A 75 16.13 -20.25 4.19
N LYS A 76 17.17 -20.49 3.39
CA LYS A 76 17.92 -19.42 2.71
C LYS A 76 17.03 -18.66 1.74
N GLY A 77 17.18 -17.36 1.70
CA GLY A 77 16.38 -16.48 0.84
C GLY A 77 15.06 -16.03 1.44
N ARG A 78 14.73 -16.48 2.64
CA ARG A 78 13.48 -16.11 3.31
C ARG A 78 13.34 -14.60 3.49
N GLU A 79 14.38 -13.94 3.97
CA GLU A 79 14.35 -12.50 4.20
C GLU A 79 14.18 -11.74 2.89
N HIS A 80 14.90 -12.16 1.85
CA HIS A 80 14.75 -11.56 0.52
C HIS A 80 13.33 -11.74 -0.03
N ALA A 81 12.77 -12.93 0.13
CA ALA A 81 11.40 -13.21 -0.30
C ALA A 81 10.37 -12.39 0.47
N LEU A 82 10.58 -12.19 1.79
CA LEU A 82 9.73 -11.31 2.59
C LEU A 82 9.80 -9.86 2.10
N ARG A 83 11.00 -9.38 1.74
CA ARG A 83 11.19 -8.04 1.22
C ARG A 83 10.49 -7.88 -0.14
N GLU A 84 10.65 -8.84 -1.03
CA GLU A 84 9.97 -8.82 -2.33
C GLU A 84 8.46 -8.82 -2.18
N ALA A 85 7.91 -9.65 -1.29
CA ALA A 85 6.47 -9.70 -1.04
C ALA A 85 5.96 -8.38 -0.46
N THR A 86 6.72 -7.79 0.47
CA THR A 86 6.40 -6.49 1.06
C THR A 86 6.38 -5.40 -0.02
N ASP A 87 7.39 -5.39 -0.87
CA ASP A 87 7.48 -4.41 -1.97
C ASP A 87 6.32 -4.57 -2.96
N GLU A 88 5.93 -5.81 -3.26
CA GLU A 88 4.76 -6.06 -4.12
C GLU A 88 3.48 -5.48 -3.52
N ILE A 89 3.24 -5.71 -2.23
CA ILE A 89 2.08 -5.14 -1.53
C ILE A 89 2.10 -3.62 -1.59
N MET A 90 3.25 -3.01 -1.28
CA MET A 90 3.37 -1.56 -1.27
C MET A 90 3.26 -0.95 -2.67
N CYS A 91 3.81 -1.62 -3.68
CA CYS A 91 3.68 -1.16 -5.07
C CYS A 91 2.24 -1.24 -5.56
N GLN A 92 1.49 -2.27 -5.17
CA GLN A 92 0.07 -2.36 -5.48
C GLN A 92 -0.71 -1.19 -4.87
N ILE A 93 -0.42 -0.85 -3.61
CA ILE A 93 -1.02 0.30 -2.95
C ILE A 93 -0.61 1.60 -3.66
N GLY A 94 0.68 1.78 -3.93
CA GLY A 94 1.20 2.99 -4.58
C GLY A 94 0.63 3.22 -5.97
N ALA A 95 0.39 2.15 -6.72
CA ALA A 95 -0.20 2.25 -8.06
C ALA A 95 -1.63 2.77 -8.03
N MET A 96 -2.34 2.60 -6.91
CA MET A 96 -3.70 3.10 -6.72
C MET A 96 -3.74 4.54 -6.19
N LEU A 97 -2.58 5.08 -5.79
CA LEU A 97 -2.46 6.42 -5.24
C LEU A 97 -2.02 7.43 -6.30
N PRO A 98 -2.36 8.72 -6.14
CA PRO A 98 -1.75 9.76 -6.95
C PRO A 98 -0.23 9.76 -6.82
N GLU A 99 0.47 10.19 -7.86
CA GLU A 99 1.94 10.15 -7.91
C GLU A 99 2.60 10.80 -6.69
N SER A 100 2.06 11.92 -6.22
CA SER A 100 2.61 12.64 -5.07
C SER A 100 2.56 11.87 -3.75
N TYR A 101 1.75 10.81 -3.67
CA TYR A 101 1.62 9.99 -2.46
C TYR A 101 2.50 8.75 -2.47
N ARG A 102 3.21 8.47 -3.56
CA ARG A 102 3.98 7.22 -3.72
C ARG A 102 5.26 7.17 -2.89
N GLY A 103 5.85 8.33 -2.57
CA GLY A 103 6.97 8.46 -1.64
C GLY A 103 8.14 7.52 -1.89
N PHE A 104 8.47 6.70 -0.92
CA PHE A 104 9.58 5.76 -0.98
C PHE A 104 9.51 4.83 -2.21
N TYR A 105 8.31 4.47 -2.64
CA TYR A 105 8.10 3.52 -3.75
C TYR A 105 7.92 4.19 -5.12
N ALA A 106 8.03 5.51 -5.20
CA ALA A 106 7.73 6.28 -6.41
C ALA A 106 8.48 5.80 -7.65
N ASN A 107 9.75 5.40 -7.49
CA ASN A 107 10.60 4.96 -8.58
C ASN A 107 10.83 3.45 -8.60
N HIS A 108 10.09 2.69 -7.80
CA HIS A 108 10.25 1.24 -7.77
C HIS A 108 9.84 0.62 -9.11
N PRO A 109 10.69 -0.24 -9.71
CA PRO A 109 10.39 -0.82 -11.04
C PRO A 109 9.03 -1.51 -11.13
N ARG A 110 8.65 -2.24 -10.08
CA ARG A 110 7.36 -2.94 -10.05
C ARG A 110 6.19 -1.95 -10.04
N LEU A 111 6.31 -0.84 -9.31
CA LEU A 111 5.27 0.18 -9.27
C LEU A 111 5.09 0.81 -10.66
N LEU A 112 6.20 1.15 -11.32
CA LEU A 112 6.16 1.72 -12.66
C LEU A 112 5.53 0.75 -13.67
N GLU A 113 5.83 -0.53 -13.55
CA GLU A 113 5.22 -1.57 -14.37
C GLU A 113 3.71 -1.63 -14.16
N LEU A 114 3.25 -1.60 -12.92
CA LEU A 114 1.82 -1.64 -12.58
C LEU A 114 1.08 -0.42 -13.12
N VAL A 115 1.67 0.76 -13.03
CA VAL A 115 1.08 1.99 -13.56
C VAL A 115 0.96 1.90 -15.09
N ASN A 116 1.99 1.40 -15.77
CA ASN A 116 1.95 1.22 -17.22
C ASN A 116 0.88 0.23 -17.67
N GLN A 117 0.67 -0.84 -16.92
CA GLN A 117 -0.38 -1.82 -17.21
C GLN A 117 -1.77 -1.19 -17.13
N HIS A 118 -2.01 -0.33 -16.13
CA HIS A 118 -3.27 0.39 -16.00
C HIS A 118 -3.49 1.37 -17.15
N ASP A 119 -2.45 2.07 -17.59
CA ASP A 119 -2.53 3.04 -18.67
C ASP A 119 -2.80 2.37 -20.03
N THR A 120 -2.38 1.11 -20.21
CA THR A 120 -2.57 0.36 -21.45
C THR A 120 -3.81 -0.52 -21.43
N ALA A 121 -4.50 -0.65 -20.30
CA ALA A 121 -5.72 -1.44 -20.20
C ALA A 121 -6.84 -0.78 -21.01
N PRO A 122 -7.62 -1.55 -21.79
CA PRO A 122 -8.77 -0.99 -22.50
C PRO A 122 -9.79 -0.45 -21.50
N ALA A 123 -10.31 0.72 -21.83
CA ALA A 123 -11.30 1.38 -20.99
C ALA A 123 -12.61 0.56 -20.91
#